data_22b9fc9750d3f4aafb9fcc01e14118e3
#
_entry.id   22b9fc9750d3f4aafb9fcc01e14118e3
#
_cell.length_a   1.000
_cell.length_b   1.000
_cell.length_c   1.000
_cell.angle_alpha   90.00
_cell.angle_beta   90.00
_cell.angle_gamma   90.00
#
_symmetry.space_group_name_H-M   'P 1'
#
loop_
_entity.id
_entity.type
_entity.pdbx_description
1 polymer ?
#
loop_
_entity_poly.entity_id
_entity_poly.type
_entity_poly.pdbx_seq_one_letter_code
_entity_poly.pdbx_strand_id
1 'polypeptide(L)'
;MKQNIITVDNFYENPYEVRQYALGLEYPQPQEGYTYPGRNSNGTFYTQEIHDKFELLLGRKLIPADCGNHGDFRLSLEQDTFQQDIHVDPIWEWGCVLYMNLPNQVTPEAGTSFWRHKKLGWERCPEEAEARWYGYTSYEEIRKGIIYGDGLDRKSVV
;
A
#
# COMPACT_ATOMS: atom_id res chain seq x y z
N MET A 1 -12.81 -7.23 -18.24
CA MET A 1 -12.74 -7.01 -16.79
C MET A 1 -11.57 -6.06 -16.54
N LYS A 2 -11.73 -5.02 -15.73
CA LYS A 2 -10.61 -4.17 -15.36
C LYS A 2 -9.78 -4.93 -14.31
N GLN A 3 -8.49 -5.11 -14.55
CA GLN A 3 -7.60 -5.80 -13.60
C GLN A 3 -7.30 -4.86 -12.43
N ASN A 4 -7.59 -5.29 -11.22
CA ASN A 4 -7.44 -4.46 -10.02
C ASN A 4 -6.27 -4.88 -9.13
N ILE A 5 -5.79 -6.12 -9.28
CA ILE A 5 -4.68 -6.68 -8.51
C ILE A 5 -3.79 -7.46 -9.46
N ILE A 6 -2.51 -7.25 -9.36
CA ILE A 6 -1.47 -8.00 -10.07
C ILE A 6 -0.47 -8.48 -9.04
N THR A 7 -0.26 -9.78 -8.97
CA THR A 7 0.78 -10.38 -8.14
C THR A 7 1.91 -10.86 -9.05
N VAL A 8 3.14 -10.52 -8.72
CA VAL A 8 4.31 -10.85 -9.51
C VAL A 8 5.35 -11.49 -8.60
N ASP A 9 5.67 -12.74 -8.86
CA ASP A 9 6.79 -13.42 -8.21
C ASP A 9 8.11 -13.05 -8.90
N ASN A 10 9.18 -13.05 -8.12
CA ASN A 10 10.54 -12.80 -8.63
C ASN A 10 10.66 -11.48 -9.43
N PHE A 11 10.10 -10.39 -8.90
CA PHE A 11 10.21 -9.08 -9.53
C PHE A 11 11.66 -8.64 -9.75
N TYR A 12 12.55 -8.90 -8.80
CA TYR A 12 13.99 -8.73 -8.92
C TYR A 12 14.65 -10.02 -9.36
N GLU A 13 15.70 -9.93 -10.18
CA GLU A 13 16.51 -11.10 -10.56
C GLU A 13 17.22 -11.71 -9.34
N ASN A 14 17.71 -10.85 -8.43
CA ASN A 14 18.30 -11.26 -7.17
C ASN A 14 17.65 -10.52 -5.98
N PRO A 15 16.49 -10.97 -5.48
CA PRO A 15 15.80 -10.34 -4.39
C PRO A 15 16.58 -10.33 -3.07
N TYR A 16 17.48 -11.31 -2.89
CA TYR A 16 18.30 -11.36 -1.68
C TYR A 16 19.36 -10.25 -1.64
N GLU A 17 19.96 -9.90 -2.77
CA GLU A 17 20.89 -8.76 -2.85
C GLU A 17 20.18 -7.44 -2.56
N VAL A 18 19.01 -7.24 -3.16
CA VAL A 18 18.18 -6.06 -2.90
C VAL A 18 17.81 -5.97 -1.42
N ARG A 19 17.43 -7.09 -0.81
CA ARG A 19 17.14 -7.16 0.62
C ARG A 19 18.37 -6.83 1.47
N GLN A 20 19.54 -7.39 1.17
CA GLN A 20 20.77 -7.10 1.91
C GLN A 20 21.16 -5.62 1.78
N TYR A 21 21.02 -5.06 0.61
CA TYR A 21 21.20 -3.62 0.39
C TYR A 21 20.26 -2.81 1.28
N ALA A 22 18.96 -3.12 1.25
CA ALA A 22 17.95 -2.44 2.07
C ALA A 22 18.27 -2.53 3.58
N LEU A 23 18.69 -3.71 4.06
CA LEU A 23 19.06 -3.89 5.48
C LEU A 23 20.31 -3.09 5.91
N GLY A 24 21.14 -2.68 4.96
CA GLY A 24 22.31 -1.82 5.21
C GLY A 24 22.01 -0.32 5.23
N LEU A 25 20.77 0.08 4.92
CA LEU A 25 20.38 1.49 4.88
C LEU A 25 20.07 2.04 6.28
N GLU A 26 20.09 3.37 6.37
CA GLU A 26 19.62 4.07 7.56
C GLU A 26 18.10 4.26 7.52
N TYR A 27 17.47 3.97 8.64
CA TYR A 27 16.04 4.11 8.88
C TYR A 27 15.77 5.09 10.03
N PRO A 28 15.72 6.40 9.75
CA PRO A 28 15.50 7.40 10.77
C PRO A 28 14.18 7.20 11.49
N GLN A 29 14.10 7.72 12.71
CA GLN A 29 12.84 7.70 13.44
C GLN A 29 11.77 8.49 12.65
N PRO A 30 10.53 8.00 12.55
CA PRO A 30 9.47 8.73 11.90
C PRO A 30 9.20 10.05 12.61
N GLN A 31 8.77 11.06 11.86
CA GLN A 31 8.37 12.34 12.42
C GLN A 31 7.12 12.18 13.30
N GLU A 32 6.94 13.09 14.25
CA GLU A 32 5.74 13.13 15.08
C GLU A 32 4.48 13.22 14.20
N GLY A 33 3.46 12.41 14.53
CA GLY A 33 2.23 12.31 13.74
C GLY A 33 2.26 11.29 12.59
N TYR A 34 3.39 10.61 12.38
CA TYR A 34 3.46 9.51 11.42
C TYR A 34 2.63 8.31 11.91
N THR A 35 1.74 7.80 11.05
CA THR A 35 0.69 6.86 11.46
C THR A 35 0.91 5.43 10.96
N TYR A 36 1.87 5.22 10.05
CA TYR A 36 2.18 3.88 9.53
C TYR A 36 3.21 3.16 10.39
N PRO A 37 3.14 1.81 10.48
CA PRO A 37 4.14 1.05 11.23
C PRO A 37 5.50 1.09 10.52
N GLY A 38 6.57 1.05 11.30
CA GLY A 38 7.94 1.01 10.80
C GLY A 38 8.49 2.37 10.39
N ARG A 39 9.60 2.31 9.68
CA ARG A 39 10.41 3.48 9.28
C ARG A 39 10.80 3.37 7.82
N ASN A 40 10.81 4.49 7.11
CA ASN A 40 11.30 4.57 5.75
C ASN A 40 12.81 4.85 5.74
N SER A 41 13.47 4.33 4.72
CA SER A 41 14.86 4.67 4.42
C SER A 41 14.99 6.12 3.98
N ASN A 42 16.20 6.66 4.09
CA ASN A 42 16.52 7.93 3.45
C ASN A 42 16.69 7.71 1.94
N GLY A 43 15.97 8.48 1.13
CA GLY A 43 16.07 8.52 -0.32
C GLY A 43 15.17 7.52 -1.04
N THR A 44 14.90 7.82 -2.29
CA THR A 44 14.11 6.97 -3.20
C THR A 44 15.00 6.03 -4.00
N PHE A 45 14.53 4.81 -4.17
CA PHE A 45 15.17 3.73 -4.93
C PHE A 45 14.36 3.33 -6.17
N TYR A 46 13.47 4.18 -6.60
CA TYR A 46 12.69 4.03 -7.82
C TYR A 46 13.56 4.39 -9.03
N THR A 47 14.16 3.40 -9.65
CA THR A 47 15.04 3.57 -10.82
C THR A 47 14.25 3.52 -12.13
N GLN A 48 14.87 3.97 -13.23
CA GLN A 48 14.29 3.84 -14.57
C GLN A 48 14.01 2.39 -14.94
N GLU A 49 14.88 1.46 -14.53
CA GLU A 49 14.66 0.03 -14.76
C GLU A 49 13.40 -0.49 -14.08
N ILE A 50 13.15 -0.08 -12.83
CA ILE A 50 11.93 -0.43 -12.08
C ILE A 50 10.71 0.19 -12.77
N HIS A 51 10.81 1.44 -13.20
CA HIS A 51 9.76 2.12 -13.96
C HIS A 51 9.39 1.36 -15.23
N ASP A 52 10.38 0.99 -16.04
CA ASP A 52 10.17 0.27 -17.30
C ASP A 52 9.54 -1.12 -17.06
N LYS A 53 9.93 -1.82 -15.99
CA LYS A 53 9.28 -3.07 -15.57
C LYS A 53 7.80 -2.88 -15.25
N PHE A 54 7.43 -1.82 -14.54
CA PHE A 54 6.02 -1.53 -14.26
C PHE A 54 5.24 -1.18 -15.51
N GLU A 55 5.81 -0.38 -16.43
CA GLU A 55 5.18 -0.08 -17.72
C GLU A 55 4.93 -1.37 -18.53
N LEU A 56 5.90 -2.27 -18.54
CA LEU A 56 5.77 -3.56 -19.21
C LEU A 56 4.64 -4.41 -18.57
N LEU A 57 4.61 -4.52 -17.24
CA LEU A 57 3.60 -5.28 -16.51
C LEU A 57 2.18 -4.75 -16.71
N LEU A 58 2.03 -3.43 -16.80
CA LEU A 58 0.72 -2.78 -16.96
C LEU A 58 0.34 -2.55 -18.43
N GLY A 59 1.27 -2.77 -19.37
CA GLY A 59 1.04 -2.59 -20.80
C GLY A 59 0.77 -1.14 -21.21
N ARG A 60 1.24 -0.16 -20.45
CA ARG A 60 1.01 1.26 -20.69
C ARG A 60 2.07 2.15 -20.08
N LYS A 61 2.13 3.40 -20.55
CA LYS A 61 2.98 4.43 -19.96
C LYS A 61 2.47 4.86 -18.58
N LEU A 62 3.40 5.11 -17.68
CA LEU A 62 3.16 5.53 -16.31
C LEU A 62 3.77 6.91 -16.05
N ILE A 63 3.20 7.60 -15.10
CA ILE A 63 3.76 8.81 -14.51
C ILE A 63 4.09 8.47 -13.05
N PRO A 64 5.37 8.52 -12.65
CA PRO A 64 5.75 8.27 -11.26
C PRO A 64 5.02 9.21 -10.31
N ALA A 65 4.64 8.69 -9.16
CA ALA A 65 4.03 9.51 -8.12
C ALA A 65 5.05 10.54 -7.58
N ASP A 66 4.62 11.79 -7.47
CA ASP A 66 5.38 12.83 -6.78
C ASP A 66 4.94 12.85 -5.30
N CYS A 67 5.47 11.92 -4.52
CA CYS A 67 5.24 11.82 -3.09
C CYS A 67 6.52 11.44 -2.35
N GLY A 68 6.65 11.92 -1.13
CA GLY A 68 7.90 11.85 -0.37
C GLY A 68 8.38 10.46 0.03
N ASN A 69 7.58 9.41 -0.19
CA ASN A 69 7.90 8.02 0.13
C ASN A 69 7.82 7.08 -1.08
N HIS A 70 7.79 7.64 -2.29
CA HIS A 70 7.76 6.86 -3.52
C HIS A 70 9.11 6.14 -3.76
N GLY A 71 9.09 4.82 -3.73
CA GLY A 71 10.28 4.01 -3.91
C GLY A 71 11.19 3.85 -2.69
N ASP A 72 10.75 4.28 -1.50
CA ASP A 72 11.48 4.03 -0.27
C ASP A 72 11.45 2.56 0.12
N PHE A 73 12.51 2.10 0.76
CA PHE A 73 12.43 0.88 1.56
C PHE A 73 11.77 1.18 2.90
N ARG A 74 10.99 0.22 3.39
CA ARG A 74 10.37 0.29 4.72
C ARG A 74 10.83 -0.87 5.59
N LEU A 75 11.36 -0.55 6.76
CA LEU A 75 11.67 -1.49 7.82
C LEU A 75 10.56 -1.46 8.85
N SER A 76 9.81 -2.56 8.97
CA SER A 76 8.80 -2.78 10.02
C SER A 76 9.24 -3.94 10.90
N LEU A 77 9.17 -3.74 12.20
CA LEU A 77 9.52 -4.71 13.22
C LEU A 77 8.26 -5.20 13.94
N GLU A 78 8.34 -6.36 14.59
CA GLU A 78 7.19 -6.97 15.28
C GLU A 78 6.55 -6.04 16.32
N GLN A 79 7.36 -5.23 17.00
CA GLN A 79 6.89 -4.30 18.03
C GLN A 79 6.34 -2.98 17.47
N ASP A 80 6.46 -2.73 16.17
CA ASP A 80 5.95 -1.50 15.59
C ASP A 80 4.42 -1.51 15.59
N THR A 81 3.85 -0.52 16.25
CA THR A 81 2.40 -0.32 16.29
C THR A 81 1.99 0.70 15.24
N PHE A 82 0.76 0.62 14.79
CA PHE A 82 0.21 1.56 13.82
C PHE A 82 -1.11 2.16 14.32
N GLN A 83 -1.36 3.38 13.89
CA GLN A 83 -2.62 4.07 14.15
C GLN A 83 -3.51 4.12 12.90
N GLN A 84 -2.90 3.94 11.72
CA GLN A 84 -3.65 3.93 10.46
C GLN A 84 -4.10 2.52 10.15
N ASP A 85 -5.41 2.42 9.99
CA ASP A 85 -6.12 1.20 9.68
C ASP A 85 -6.43 1.10 8.17
N ILE A 86 -7.52 0.49 7.80
CA ILE A 86 -7.96 0.32 6.42
C ILE A 86 -8.16 1.69 5.76
N HIS A 87 -7.60 1.87 4.58
CA HIS A 87 -7.66 3.11 3.82
C HIS A 87 -7.67 2.83 2.30
N VAL A 88 -7.81 3.87 1.53
CA VAL A 88 -7.60 3.89 0.08
C VAL A 88 -6.59 5.00 -0.24
N ASP A 89 -5.84 4.82 -1.32
CA ASP A 89 -4.94 5.83 -1.88
C ASP A 89 -5.71 6.61 -2.96
N PRO A 90 -6.36 7.74 -2.61
CA PRO A 90 -7.40 8.33 -3.44
C PRO A 90 -6.89 9.00 -4.71
N ILE A 91 -5.62 9.36 -4.75
CA ILE A 91 -5.02 10.14 -5.85
C ILE A 91 -4.12 9.30 -6.77
N TRP A 92 -3.80 8.07 -6.39
CA TRP A 92 -2.94 7.21 -7.20
C TRP A 92 -3.76 6.13 -7.89
N GLU A 93 -3.45 5.86 -9.15
CA GLU A 93 -4.14 4.81 -9.90
C GLU A 93 -3.62 3.42 -9.55
N TRP A 94 -2.33 3.33 -9.23
CA TRP A 94 -1.66 2.11 -8.82
C TRP A 94 -0.78 2.34 -7.61
N GLY A 95 -0.93 1.50 -6.59
CA GLY A 95 0.01 1.32 -5.50
C GLY A 95 0.74 0.00 -5.65
N CYS A 96 2.01 -0.03 -5.26
CA CYS A 96 2.83 -1.24 -5.30
C CYS A 96 3.53 -1.45 -3.96
N VAL A 97 3.56 -2.69 -3.51
CA VAL A 97 4.35 -3.12 -2.36
C VAL A 97 5.18 -4.33 -2.79
N LEU A 98 6.49 -4.24 -2.60
CA LEU A 98 7.42 -5.35 -2.83
C LEU A 98 7.84 -5.94 -1.47
N TYR A 99 7.40 -7.15 -1.19
CA TYR A 99 7.75 -7.86 0.03
C TYR A 99 9.11 -8.53 -0.11
N MET A 100 10.03 -8.21 0.80
CA MET A 100 11.37 -8.79 0.85
C MET A 100 11.63 -9.58 2.12
N ASN A 101 10.59 -9.95 2.82
CA ASN A 101 10.66 -10.81 3.99
C ASN A 101 11.09 -12.23 3.61
N LEU A 102 11.85 -12.88 4.48
CA LEU A 102 12.09 -14.32 4.34
C LEU A 102 10.85 -15.10 4.78
N PRO A 103 10.62 -16.32 4.25
CA PRO A 103 9.43 -17.10 4.60
C PRO A 103 9.23 -17.36 6.09
N ASN A 104 10.32 -17.42 6.86
CA ASN A 104 10.28 -17.62 8.32
C ASN A 104 10.09 -16.33 9.12
N GLN A 105 9.94 -15.18 8.45
CA GLN A 105 9.74 -13.87 9.08
C GLN A 105 8.29 -13.37 8.96
N VAL A 106 7.43 -14.13 8.34
CA VAL A 106 6.04 -13.74 8.11
C VAL A 106 5.08 -14.84 8.55
N THR A 107 3.90 -14.45 8.95
CA THR A 107 2.78 -15.36 9.19
C THR A 107 1.83 -15.33 7.98
N PRO A 108 0.92 -16.30 7.83
CA PRO A 108 -0.08 -16.29 6.76
C PRO A 108 -0.98 -15.04 6.75
N GLU A 109 -1.07 -14.35 7.89
CA GLU A 109 -1.86 -13.12 8.05
C GLU A 109 -1.08 -11.86 7.70
N ALA A 110 0.26 -11.96 7.56
CA ALA A 110 1.09 -10.83 7.14
C ALA A 110 0.84 -10.47 5.67
N GLY A 111 1.03 -9.22 5.33
CA GLY A 111 0.85 -8.72 3.98
C GLY A 111 -0.30 -7.71 3.86
N THR A 112 -0.65 -7.37 2.62
CA THR A 112 -1.72 -6.41 2.33
C THR A 112 -3.07 -7.11 2.27
N SER A 113 -4.02 -6.62 3.04
CA SER A 113 -5.40 -7.13 3.05
C SER A 113 -6.30 -6.23 2.23
N PHE A 114 -7.16 -6.82 1.44
CA PHE A 114 -8.19 -6.12 0.68
C PHE A 114 -9.55 -6.30 1.33
N TRP A 115 -10.32 -5.23 1.38
CA TRP A 115 -11.56 -5.18 2.14
C TRP A 115 -12.73 -4.75 1.26
N ARG A 116 -13.92 -5.20 1.65
CA ARG A 116 -15.19 -4.80 1.05
C ARG A 116 -16.09 -4.24 2.15
N HIS A 117 -16.71 -3.13 1.87
CA HIS A 117 -17.73 -2.59 2.78
C HIS A 117 -18.94 -3.51 2.85
N LYS A 118 -19.31 -4.02 4.01
CA LYS A 118 -20.35 -5.05 4.17
C LYS A 118 -21.70 -4.65 3.59
N LYS A 119 -22.17 -3.46 3.90
CA LYS A 119 -23.50 -2.99 3.52
C LYS A 119 -23.59 -2.49 2.09
N LEU A 120 -22.58 -1.75 1.64
CA LEU A 120 -22.59 -1.07 0.34
C LEU A 120 -21.84 -1.82 -0.75
N GLY A 121 -21.05 -2.83 -0.39
CA GLY A 121 -20.26 -3.63 -1.32
C GLY A 121 -19.08 -2.89 -1.94
N TRP A 122 -18.72 -1.70 -1.46
CA TRP A 122 -17.63 -0.91 -2.01
C TRP A 122 -16.27 -1.59 -1.80
N GLU A 123 -15.46 -1.58 -2.84
CA GLU A 123 -14.08 -2.10 -2.86
C GLU A 123 -13.09 -1.02 -3.33
N ARG A 124 -13.55 0.20 -3.45
CA ARG A 124 -12.81 1.38 -3.88
C ARG A 124 -13.31 2.61 -3.12
N CYS A 125 -12.57 3.69 -3.21
CA CYS A 125 -13.10 4.99 -2.79
C CYS A 125 -14.34 5.31 -3.63
N PRO A 126 -15.48 5.65 -3.02
CA PRO A 126 -16.66 6.07 -3.76
C PRO A 126 -16.38 7.41 -4.47
N GLU A 127 -17.03 7.63 -5.58
CA GLU A 127 -17.07 8.95 -6.21
C GLU A 127 -17.89 9.93 -5.35
N GLU A 128 -17.62 11.22 -5.49
CA GLU A 128 -18.26 12.25 -4.66
C GLU A 128 -19.80 12.20 -4.75
N ALA A 129 -20.34 12.01 -5.96
CA ALA A 129 -21.78 11.89 -6.17
C ALA A 129 -22.36 10.64 -5.49
N GLU A 130 -21.65 9.52 -5.55
CA GLU A 130 -22.02 8.27 -4.90
C GLU A 130 -21.99 8.43 -3.36
N ALA A 131 -20.92 9.05 -2.83
CA ALA A 131 -20.79 9.31 -1.40
C ALA A 131 -21.92 10.22 -0.88
N ARG A 132 -22.25 11.27 -1.61
CA ARG A 132 -23.36 12.20 -1.26
C ARG A 132 -24.72 11.50 -1.29
N TRP A 133 -24.94 10.58 -2.21
CA TRP A 133 -26.17 9.78 -2.25
C TRP A 133 -26.40 9.00 -0.96
N TYR A 134 -25.31 8.54 -0.32
CA TYR A 134 -25.35 7.85 0.97
C TYR A 134 -25.20 8.79 2.18
N GLY A 135 -25.25 10.12 1.97
CA GLY A 135 -25.25 11.12 3.03
C GLY A 135 -23.87 11.56 3.52
N TYR A 136 -22.80 11.16 2.84
CA TYR A 136 -21.43 11.58 3.19
C TYR A 136 -21.06 12.87 2.46
N THR A 137 -20.52 13.84 3.19
CA THR A 137 -20.15 15.16 2.65
C THR A 137 -18.64 15.36 2.53
N SER A 138 -17.86 14.51 3.19
CA SER A 138 -16.40 14.57 3.15
C SER A 138 -15.76 13.19 3.20
N TYR A 139 -14.49 13.11 2.77
CA TYR A 139 -13.69 11.87 2.89
C TYR A 139 -13.56 11.41 4.34
N GLU A 140 -13.41 12.34 5.27
CA GLU A 140 -13.31 12.03 6.70
C GLU A 140 -14.60 11.41 7.24
N GLU A 141 -15.78 11.87 6.79
CA GLU A 141 -17.05 11.25 7.13
C GLU A 141 -17.20 9.86 6.53
N ILE A 142 -16.76 9.69 5.27
CA ILE A 142 -16.70 8.38 4.61
C ILE A 142 -15.84 7.43 5.44
N ARG A 143 -14.64 7.85 5.80
CA ARG A 143 -13.72 7.07 6.59
C ARG A 143 -14.31 6.66 7.93
N LYS A 144 -14.89 7.59 8.67
CA LYS A 144 -15.52 7.33 9.97
C LYS A 144 -16.73 6.41 9.87
N GLY A 145 -17.62 6.68 8.93
CA GLY A 145 -18.84 5.91 8.75
C GLY A 145 -18.59 4.51 8.19
N ILE A 146 -17.73 4.39 7.19
CA ILE A 146 -17.49 3.13 6.48
C ILE A 146 -16.53 2.23 7.26
N ILE A 147 -15.40 2.76 7.69
CA ILE A 147 -14.36 1.94 8.32
C ILE A 147 -14.74 1.56 9.75
N TYR A 148 -15.28 2.52 10.50
CA TYR A 148 -15.55 2.33 11.93
C TYR A 148 -17.03 2.11 12.28
N GLY A 149 -17.94 2.35 11.33
CA GLY A 149 -19.39 2.26 11.57
C GLY A 149 -20.00 0.93 11.13
N ASP A 150 -20.06 0.69 9.84
CA ASP A 150 -20.83 -0.42 9.25
C ASP A 150 -20.03 -1.74 9.12
N GLY A 151 -18.74 -1.68 9.38
CA GLY A 151 -17.83 -2.82 9.32
C GLY A 151 -17.40 -3.21 7.90
N LEU A 152 -16.33 -3.98 7.86
CA LEU A 152 -15.68 -4.43 6.62
C LEU A 152 -15.53 -5.94 6.60
N ASP A 153 -15.61 -6.52 5.41
CA ASP A 153 -15.29 -7.92 5.17
C ASP A 153 -13.92 -8.03 4.48
N ARG A 154 -13.02 -8.78 5.10
CA ARG A 154 -11.71 -9.07 4.50
C ARG A 154 -11.88 -9.98 3.29
N LYS A 155 -11.40 -9.54 2.13
CA LYS A 155 -11.46 -10.31 0.88
C LYS A 155 -10.29 -11.27 0.71
N SER A 156 -9.09 -10.76 0.92
CA SER A 156 -7.84 -11.51 0.69
C SER A 156 -6.67 -10.88 1.40
N VAL A 157 -5.62 -11.68 1.59
CA VAL A 157 -4.27 -11.24 1.96
C VAL A 157 -3.34 -11.60 0.81
N VAL A 158 -2.47 -10.69 0.43
CA VAL A 158 -1.47 -10.89 -0.62
C VAL A 158 -0.08 -10.76 -0.03
#